data_a5159ab9363631ccbb6f72b75c4eccb7
#
_entry.id   a5159ab9363631ccbb6f72b75c4eccb7
#
_cell.length_a   1.000
_cell.length_b   1.000
_cell.length_c   1.000
_cell.angle_alpha   90.00
_cell.angle_beta   90.00
_cell.angle_gamma   90.00
#
_symmetry.space_group_name_H-M   'P 1'
#
loop_
_entity.id
_entity.type
_entity.pdbx_description
1 polymer ?
#
loop_
_entity_poly.entity_id
_entity_poly.type
_entity_poly.pdbx_seq_one_letter_code
_entity_poly.pdbx_strand_id
1 'polypeptide(L)'
;MPTPPAWAVRCPATISTMVSDRRGRLIAIAVWVVVWQIAAMTLGHGGLFLATPLQTLAALGQLLPTTAFWHRIAFSALRILAGFMLAVAGGLLLGAAGSRWRSVRVFVDPIMQLIRAMPVASFVILALLWVSGENLSVVVSFTHVLPVVYAGVLAGIADTDPQLLEMARVYRLPWIARLRYIWLPGIFPSFCESCIAAMGMCWKSGVSAEVIGLPDHSVGDALYRAKITLSTPDVFAWTLVIVVLSALLSAVAARLLRAAKVRLCGEVRS
;
A
#
# COMPACT_ATOMS: atom_id res chain seq x y z
N MET A 1 3.18 -38.68 -32.99
CA MET A 1 3.03 -37.31 -32.49
C MET A 1 1.59 -36.89 -32.76
N PRO A 2 0.72 -36.71 -31.77
CA PRO A 2 -0.67 -36.27 -31.98
C PRO A 2 -0.70 -34.77 -32.23
N THR A 3 -1.40 -34.36 -33.26
CA THR A 3 -1.71 -32.98 -33.62
C THR A 3 -2.53 -32.30 -32.52
N PRO A 4 -2.28 -31.03 -32.13
CA PRO A 4 -3.09 -30.34 -31.13
C PRO A 4 -4.51 -30.11 -31.66
N PRO A 5 -5.54 -30.20 -30.80
CA PRO A 5 -6.93 -30.07 -31.19
C PRO A 5 -7.30 -28.65 -31.64
N ALA A 6 -8.19 -28.55 -32.64
CA ALA A 6 -8.58 -27.33 -33.35
C ALA A 6 -9.31 -26.25 -32.52
N TRP A 7 -9.47 -26.42 -31.20
CA TRP A 7 -10.08 -25.44 -30.29
C TRP A 7 -9.10 -24.54 -29.54
N ALA A 8 -7.80 -24.65 -29.81
CA ALA A 8 -6.83 -23.67 -29.31
C ALA A 8 -7.11 -22.32 -29.96
N VAL A 9 -8.15 -21.65 -29.46
CA VAL A 9 -8.55 -20.30 -29.81
C VAL A 9 -7.34 -19.39 -29.58
N ARG A 10 -6.76 -18.90 -30.66
CA ARG A 10 -5.80 -17.78 -30.60
C ARG A 10 -6.53 -16.61 -29.96
N CYS A 11 -6.25 -16.35 -28.68
CA CYS A 11 -6.58 -15.04 -28.11
C CYS A 11 -5.95 -13.98 -29.01
N PRO A 12 -6.73 -13.01 -29.50
CA PRO A 12 -6.18 -11.93 -30.30
C PRO A 12 -5.21 -11.12 -29.44
N ALA A 13 -3.94 -11.19 -29.78
CA ALA A 13 -2.84 -10.47 -29.11
C ALA A 13 -2.91 -8.93 -29.28
N THR A 14 -4.06 -8.41 -29.74
CA THR A 14 -4.18 -7.02 -30.21
C THR A 14 -4.43 -6.00 -29.10
N ILE A 15 -4.82 -6.40 -27.88
CA ILE A 15 -5.10 -5.46 -26.79
C ILE A 15 -3.88 -5.25 -25.88
N SER A 16 -2.96 -6.23 -25.78
CA SER A 16 -1.80 -6.10 -24.88
C SER A 16 -0.65 -5.26 -25.44
N THR A 17 -0.59 -5.05 -26.76
CA THR A 17 0.49 -4.31 -27.40
C THR A 17 0.30 -2.78 -27.38
N MET A 18 -0.93 -2.28 -27.24
CA MET A 18 -1.19 -0.84 -27.17
C MET A 18 -0.82 -0.19 -25.82
N VAL A 19 -0.70 -0.96 -24.74
CA VAL A 19 -0.42 -0.45 -23.38
C VAL A 19 1.09 -0.29 -23.11
N SER A 20 1.93 -0.88 -23.94
CA SER A 20 3.40 -0.87 -23.77
C SER A 20 4.07 0.41 -24.30
N ASP A 21 3.43 1.17 -25.18
CA ASP A 21 4.04 2.34 -25.79
C ASP A 21 3.89 3.57 -24.90
N ARG A 22 4.99 4.26 -24.57
CA ARG A 22 4.97 5.53 -23.80
C ARG A 22 4.01 6.54 -24.44
N ARG A 23 3.93 6.58 -25.78
CA ARG A 23 3.03 7.45 -26.53
C ARG A 23 1.56 7.10 -26.30
N GLY A 24 1.20 5.82 -26.29
CA GLY A 24 -0.17 5.37 -26.00
C GLY A 24 -0.63 5.75 -24.58
N ARG A 25 0.23 5.65 -23.59
CA ARG A 25 -0.09 6.09 -22.22
C ARG A 25 -0.28 7.59 -22.11
N LEU A 26 0.57 8.38 -22.77
CA LEU A 26 0.45 9.85 -22.79
C LEU A 26 -0.86 10.29 -23.49
N ILE A 27 -1.20 9.65 -24.60
CA ILE A 27 -2.46 9.91 -25.31
C ILE A 27 -3.66 9.56 -24.42
N ALA A 28 -3.64 8.40 -23.74
CA ALA A 28 -4.69 8.00 -22.83
C ALA A 28 -4.87 9.01 -21.67
N ILE A 29 -3.78 9.46 -21.06
CA ILE A 29 -3.81 10.48 -20.00
C ILE A 29 -4.38 11.79 -20.54
N ALA A 30 -3.93 12.24 -21.71
CA ALA A 30 -4.43 13.46 -22.34
C ALA A 30 -5.94 13.38 -22.64
N VAL A 31 -6.42 12.25 -23.15
CA VAL A 31 -7.85 12.02 -23.41
C VAL A 31 -8.65 12.11 -22.12
N TRP A 32 -8.19 11.44 -21.03
CA TRP A 32 -8.88 11.49 -19.74
C TRP A 32 -8.89 12.88 -19.12
N VAL A 33 -7.81 13.67 -19.26
CA VAL A 33 -7.75 15.05 -18.78
C VAL A 33 -8.73 15.93 -19.58
N VAL A 34 -8.84 15.74 -20.91
CA VAL A 34 -9.82 16.45 -21.75
C VAL A 34 -11.25 16.08 -21.37
N VAL A 35 -11.54 14.79 -21.18
CA VAL A 35 -12.86 14.32 -20.72
C VAL A 35 -13.21 14.94 -19.36
N TRP A 36 -12.27 14.97 -18.42
CA TRP A 36 -12.46 15.63 -17.12
C TRP A 36 -12.71 17.14 -17.29
N GLN A 37 -11.94 17.83 -18.14
CA GLN A 37 -12.14 19.25 -18.42
C GLN A 37 -13.54 19.54 -18.95
N ILE A 38 -14.00 18.75 -19.96
CA ILE A 38 -15.33 18.91 -20.54
C ILE A 38 -16.42 18.63 -19.51
N ALA A 39 -16.28 17.54 -18.74
CA ALA A 39 -17.23 17.20 -17.68
C ALA A 39 -17.31 18.29 -16.60
N ALA A 40 -16.19 18.90 -16.21
CA ALA A 40 -16.16 19.99 -15.24
C ALA A 40 -16.79 21.27 -15.80
N MET A 41 -16.67 21.55 -17.09
CA MET A 41 -17.29 22.71 -17.72
C MET A 41 -18.81 22.55 -17.91
N THR A 42 -19.27 21.33 -18.19
CA THR A 42 -20.70 21.06 -18.45
C THR A 42 -21.50 20.81 -17.15
N LEU A 43 -20.91 20.05 -16.20
CA LEU A 43 -21.59 19.62 -14.97
C LEU A 43 -21.20 20.45 -13.74
N GLY A 44 -20.12 21.22 -13.82
CA GLY A 44 -19.48 21.87 -12.68
C GLY A 44 -20.21 23.09 -12.12
N HIS A 45 -21.28 23.60 -12.77
CA HIS A 45 -22.05 24.79 -12.34
C HIS A 45 -21.13 25.89 -11.77
N GLY A 46 -20.17 26.35 -12.57
CA GLY A 46 -19.23 27.40 -12.16
C GLY A 46 -18.10 26.93 -11.22
N GLY A 47 -17.83 25.63 -11.12
CA GLY A 47 -16.76 25.08 -10.28
C GLY A 47 -17.20 24.67 -8.86
N LEU A 48 -18.50 24.76 -8.54
CA LEU A 48 -19.00 24.43 -7.21
C LEU A 48 -18.98 22.91 -6.93
N PHE A 49 -19.32 22.09 -7.93
CA PHE A 49 -19.42 20.64 -7.76
C PHE A 49 -18.23 19.88 -8.33
N LEU A 50 -17.61 20.40 -9.39
CA LEU A 50 -16.49 19.73 -10.04
C LEU A 50 -15.44 20.76 -10.47
N ALA A 51 -14.26 20.72 -9.87
CA ALA A 51 -13.15 21.58 -10.25
C ALA A 51 -12.54 21.13 -11.58
N THR A 52 -12.16 22.08 -12.41
CA THR A 52 -11.42 21.79 -13.64
C THR A 52 -9.97 21.39 -13.31
N PRO A 53 -9.30 20.61 -14.18
CA PRO A 53 -7.87 20.34 -14.04
C PRO A 53 -7.02 21.60 -13.86
N LEU A 54 -7.36 22.67 -14.57
CA LEU A 54 -6.63 23.93 -14.47
C LEU A 54 -6.80 24.61 -13.10
N GLN A 55 -8.02 24.63 -12.56
CA GLN A 55 -8.27 25.14 -11.21
C GLN A 55 -7.58 24.31 -10.13
N THR A 56 -7.58 22.98 -10.30
CA THR A 56 -6.88 22.06 -9.39
C THR A 56 -5.36 22.32 -9.39
N LEU A 57 -4.77 22.50 -10.57
CA LEU A 57 -3.33 22.82 -10.69
C LEU A 57 -3.00 24.21 -10.15
N ALA A 58 -3.87 25.19 -10.35
CA ALA A 58 -3.70 26.53 -9.79
C ALA A 58 -3.76 26.50 -8.24
N ALA A 59 -4.73 25.79 -7.66
CA ALA A 59 -4.81 25.58 -6.20
C ALA A 59 -3.55 24.86 -5.66
N LEU A 60 -3.10 23.81 -6.34
CA LEU A 60 -1.87 23.12 -5.98
C LEU A 60 -0.65 24.06 -6.05
N GLY A 61 -0.56 24.90 -7.08
CA GLY A 61 0.51 25.90 -7.23
C GLY A 61 0.55 26.93 -6.12
N GLN A 62 -0.59 27.25 -5.52
CA GLN A 62 -0.70 28.13 -4.33
C GLN A 62 -0.31 27.40 -3.03
N LEU A 63 -0.59 26.10 -2.92
CA LEU A 63 -0.29 25.30 -1.73
C LEU A 63 1.19 24.93 -1.64
N LEU A 64 1.82 24.55 -2.74
CA LEU A 64 3.21 24.06 -2.80
C LEU A 64 4.27 24.98 -2.14
N PRO A 65 4.22 26.33 -2.29
CA PRO A 65 5.22 27.22 -1.68
C PRO A 65 5.03 27.41 -0.19
N THR A 66 3.90 26.94 0.39
CA THR A 66 3.61 27.15 1.81
C THR A 66 4.33 26.12 2.69
N THR A 67 4.96 26.59 3.77
CA THR A 67 5.58 25.70 4.77
C THR A 67 4.56 24.79 5.45
N ALA A 68 3.34 25.27 5.63
CA ALA A 68 2.23 24.52 6.20
C ALA A 68 1.87 23.27 5.39
N PHE A 69 1.97 23.33 4.05
CA PHE A 69 1.73 22.20 3.17
C PHE A 69 2.71 21.05 3.44
N TRP A 70 3.99 21.33 3.48
CA TRP A 70 5.02 20.32 3.72
C TRP A 70 5.00 19.78 5.13
N HIS A 71 4.68 20.63 6.12
CA HIS A 71 4.51 20.21 7.50
C HIS A 71 3.37 19.21 7.65
N ARG A 72 2.21 19.45 7.01
CA ARG A 72 1.07 18.52 7.00
C ARG A 72 1.42 17.18 6.38
N ILE A 73 2.12 17.19 5.24
CA ILE A 73 2.56 15.96 4.57
C ILE A 73 3.53 15.17 5.47
N ALA A 74 4.53 15.84 6.04
CA ALA A 74 5.51 15.20 6.90
C ALA A 74 4.86 14.59 8.14
N PHE A 75 3.93 15.30 8.75
CA PHE A 75 3.22 14.88 9.94
C PHE A 75 2.33 13.64 9.69
N SER A 76 1.52 13.65 8.63
CA SER A 76 0.73 12.49 8.21
C SER A 76 1.63 11.31 7.82
N ALA A 77 2.68 11.57 7.04
CA ALA A 77 3.62 10.53 6.63
C ALA A 77 4.30 9.86 7.83
N LEU A 78 4.74 10.62 8.82
CA LEU A 78 5.39 10.08 10.02
C LEU A 78 4.47 9.14 10.79
N ARG A 79 3.21 9.55 11.01
CA ARG A 79 2.21 8.75 11.74
C ARG A 79 1.85 7.47 10.98
N ILE A 80 1.55 7.59 9.70
CA ILE A 80 1.17 6.44 8.86
C ILE A 80 2.33 5.45 8.75
N LEU A 81 3.57 5.94 8.57
CA LEU A 81 4.76 5.10 8.52
C LEU A 81 5.06 4.46 9.89
N ALA A 82 4.81 5.15 11.01
CA ALA A 82 4.94 4.55 12.34
C ALA A 82 3.99 3.35 12.48
N GLY A 83 2.71 3.51 12.09
CA GLY A 83 1.74 2.41 12.06
C GLY A 83 2.18 1.25 11.15
N PHE A 84 2.73 1.58 9.97
CA PHE A 84 3.30 0.59 9.05
C PHE A 84 4.45 -0.19 9.67
N MET A 85 5.42 0.48 10.27
CA MET A 85 6.57 -0.17 10.91
C MET A 85 6.15 -1.08 12.07
N LEU A 86 5.22 -0.63 12.91
CA LEU A 86 4.63 -1.44 13.97
C LEU A 86 3.94 -2.69 13.41
N ALA A 87 3.19 -2.55 12.30
CA ALA A 87 2.52 -3.67 11.65
C ALA A 87 3.51 -4.65 11.02
N VAL A 88 4.59 -4.17 10.43
CA VAL A 88 5.67 -5.01 9.90
C VAL A 88 6.31 -5.82 11.03
N ALA A 89 6.67 -5.18 12.14
CA ALA A 89 7.23 -5.86 13.30
C ALA A 89 6.24 -6.89 13.88
N GLY A 90 4.99 -6.50 14.10
CA GLY A 90 3.93 -7.40 14.60
C GLY A 90 3.64 -8.56 13.65
N GLY A 91 3.57 -8.30 12.35
CA GLY A 91 3.33 -9.31 11.31
C GLY A 91 4.46 -10.32 11.19
N LEU A 92 5.72 -9.88 11.30
CA LEU A 92 6.89 -10.76 11.37
C LEU A 92 6.85 -11.65 12.61
N LEU A 93 6.59 -11.07 13.78
CA LEU A 93 6.53 -11.81 15.05
C LEU A 93 5.39 -12.83 15.06
N LEU A 94 4.17 -12.40 14.69
CA LEU A 94 3.00 -13.27 14.65
C LEU A 94 3.11 -14.33 13.54
N GLY A 95 3.66 -13.99 12.37
CA GLY A 95 3.90 -14.93 11.29
C GLY A 95 4.92 -15.99 11.66
N ALA A 96 6.04 -15.60 12.27
CA ALA A 96 7.04 -16.52 12.80
C ALA A 96 6.47 -17.42 13.91
N ALA A 97 5.71 -16.85 14.84
CA ALA A 97 5.06 -17.61 15.91
C ALA A 97 4.01 -18.57 15.36
N GLY A 98 3.16 -18.13 14.43
CA GLY A 98 2.12 -18.95 13.81
C GLY A 98 2.69 -20.09 12.95
N SER A 99 3.86 -19.91 12.35
CA SER A 99 4.55 -20.99 11.65
C SER A 99 5.14 -22.04 12.59
N ARG A 100 5.57 -21.62 13.78
CA ARG A 100 6.21 -22.51 14.77
C ARG A 100 5.20 -23.24 15.65
N TRP A 101 4.09 -22.58 16.02
CA TRP A 101 3.08 -23.12 16.92
C TRP A 101 1.70 -23.12 16.26
N ARG A 102 1.18 -24.31 16.01
CA ARG A 102 -0.16 -24.49 15.42
C ARG A 102 -1.26 -23.83 16.27
N SER A 103 -1.13 -23.84 17.58
CA SER A 103 -2.07 -23.17 18.50
C SER A 103 -2.16 -21.67 18.24
N VAL A 104 -1.01 -20.98 18.09
CA VAL A 104 -0.98 -19.55 17.79
C VAL A 104 -1.68 -19.28 16.47
N ARG A 105 -1.42 -20.10 15.44
CA ARG A 105 -2.04 -19.95 14.13
C ARG A 105 -3.56 -20.09 14.20
N VAL A 106 -4.08 -21.10 14.91
CA VAL A 106 -5.53 -21.33 15.06
C VAL A 106 -6.23 -20.13 15.70
N PHE A 107 -5.59 -19.43 16.65
CA PHE A 107 -6.16 -18.24 17.29
C PHE A 107 -5.99 -16.96 16.45
N VAL A 108 -4.86 -16.80 15.76
CA VAL A 108 -4.53 -15.57 15.02
C VAL A 108 -5.23 -15.51 13.67
N ASP A 109 -5.32 -16.63 12.93
CA ASP A 109 -5.92 -16.65 11.58
C ASP A 109 -7.34 -16.09 11.53
N PRO A 110 -8.27 -16.44 12.44
CA PRO A 110 -9.63 -15.87 12.44
C PRO A 110 -9.64 -14.35 12.66
N ILE A 111 -8.77 -13.86 13.55
CA ILE A 111 -8.64 -12.41 13.84
C ILE A 111 -8.14 -11.67 12.60
N MET A 112 -7.12 -12.20 11.92
CA MET A 112 -6.59 -11.61 10.69
C MET A 112 -7.62 -11.59 9.56
N GLN A 113 -8.45 -12.63 9.45
CA GLN A 113 -9.55 -12.68 8.49
C GLN A 113 -10.64 -11.65 8.82
N LEU A 114 -11.00 -11.51 10.09
CA LEU A 114 -11.98 -10.51 10.54
C LEU A 114 -11.51 -9.09 10.21
N ILE A 115 -10.26 -8.75 10.52
CA ILE A 115 -9.67 -7.45 10.20
C ILE A 115 -9.73 -7.16 8.70
N ARG A 116 -9.41 -8.13 7.85
CA ARG A 116 -9.48 -7.98 6.38
C ARG A 116 -10.89 -7.77 5.86
N ALA A 117 -11.89 -8.36 6.51
CA ALA A 117 -13.28 -8.26 6.11
C ALA A 117 -13.94 -6.94 6.55
N MET A 118 -13.37 -6.25 7.55
CA MET A 118 -13.96 -5.01 8.06
C MET A 118 -13.78 -3.83 7.09
N PRO A 119 -14.85 -3.09 6.77
CA PRO A 119 -14.74 -1.83 6.04
C PRO A 119 -13.93 -0.81 6.84
N VAL A 120 -12.96 -0.15 6.17
CA VAL A 120 -12.06 0.84 6.81
C VAL A 120 -12.83 1.91 7.56
N ALA A 121 -13.85 2.51 6.94
CA ALA A 121 -14.62 3.60 7.54
C ALA A 121 -15.34 3.18 8.84
N SER A 122 -15.94 1.98 8.84
CA SER A 122 -16.60 1.44 10.04
C SER A 122 -15.61 1.19 11.18
N PHE A 123 -14.42 0.64 10.85
CA PHE A 123 -13.37 0.41 11.82
C PHE A 123 -12.83 1.72 12.40
N VAL A 124 -12.65 2.75 11.57
CA VAL A 124 -12.18 4.08 12.02
C VAL A 124 -13.15 4.69 13.04
N ILE A 125 -14.46 4.65 12.75
CA ILE A 125 -15.49 5.18 13.67
C ILE A 125 -15.48 4.40 14.99
N LEU A 126 -15.36 3.07 14.92
CA LEU A 126 -15.27 2.25 16.12
C LEU A 126 -14.01 2.55 16.94
N ALA A 127 -12.86 2.71 16.27
CA ALA A 127 -11.58 3.00 16.92
C ALA A 127 -11.58 4.36 17.65
N LEU A 128 -12.33 5.34 17.15
CA LEU A 128 -12.50 6.66 17.80
C LEU A 128 -13.09 6.58 19.22
N LEU A 129 -13.76 5.49 19.57
CA LEU A 129 -14.27 5.31 20.94
C LEU A 129 -13.16 5.11 21.96
N TRP A 130 -11.99 4.63 21.56
CA TRP A 130 -10.88 4.28 22.46
C TRP A 130 -9.58 5.04 22.14
N VAL A 131 -9.45 5.55 20.92
CA VAL A 131 -8.22 6.19 20.45
C VAL A 131 -8.51 7.64 20.08
N SER A 132 -7.65 8.54 20.58
CA SER A 132 -7.74 9.96 20.18
C SER A 132 -7.52 10.12 18.67
N GLY A 133 -8.16 11.13 18.08
CA GLY A 133 -8.02 11.44 16.64
C GLY A 133 -6.57 11.55 16.20
N GLU A 134 -5.68 12.02 17.08
CA GLU A 134 -4.26 12.15 16.79
C GLU A 134 -3.54 10.82 16.50
N ASN A 135 -3.87 9.75 17.23
CA ASN A 135 -3.23 8.45 17.08
C ASN A 135 -4.00 7.51 16.15
N LEU A 136 -5.16 7.95 15.68
CA LEU A 136 -6.06 7.12 14.89
C LEU A 136 -5.43 6.60 13.60
N SER A 137 -4.69 7.47 12.88
CA SER A 137 -3.99 7.07 11.65
C SER A 137 -2.93 5.99 11.90
N VAL A 138 -2.24 6.02 13.04
CA VAL A 138 -1.27 4.98 13.44
C VAL A 138 -1.97 3.64 13.64
N VAL A 139 -3.07 3.64 14.42
CA VAL A 139 -3.81 2.41 14.76
C VAL A 139 -4.48 1.82 13.52
N VAL A 140 -5.09 2.63 12.67
CA VAL A 140 -5.75 2.18 11.45
C VAL A 140 -4.72 1.64 10.45
N SER A 141 -3.60 2.32 10.27
CA SER A 141 -2.50 1.86 9.42
C SER A 141 -1.94 0.54 9.93
N PHE A 142 -1.67 0.43 11.23
CA PHE A 142 -1.22 -0.81 11.87
C PHE A 142 -2.19 -1.96 11.59
N THR A 143 -3.47 -1.76 11.90
CA THR A 143 -4.49 -2.81 11.80
C THR A 143 -4.64 -3.33 10.36
N HIS A 144 -4.63 -2.44 9.35
CA HIS A 144 -4.81 -2.85 7.96
C HIS A 144 -3.57 -3.53 7.34
N VAL A 145 -2.38 -3.13 7.76
CA VAL A 145 -1.12 -3.69 7.26
C VAL A 145 -0.78 -5.03 7.90
N LEU A 146 -1.09 -5.18 9.19
CA LEU A 146 -0.74 -6.35 9.99
C LEU A 146 -1.13 -7.69 9.34
N PRO A 147 -2.39 -7.90 8.87
CA PRO A 147 -2.80 -9.16 8.25
C PRO A 147 -2.09 -9.44 6.92
N VAL A 148 -1.72 -8.39 6.17
CA VAL A 148 -1.05 -8.54 4.88
C VAL A 148 0.37 -9.03 5.08
N VAL A 149 1.10 -8.41 6.01
CA VAL A 149 2.47 -8.81 6.35
C VAL A 149 2.49 -10.21 7.00
N TYR A 150 1.58 -10.48 7.92
CA TYR A 150 1.42 -11.80 8.54
C TYR A 150 1.27 -12.91 7.50
N ALA A 151 0.37 -12.72 6.53
CA ALA A 151 0.16 -13.69 5.46
C ALA A 151 1.38 -13.83 4.55
N GLY A 152 2.07 -12.73 4.25
CA GLY A 152 3.29 -12.76 3.44
C GLY A 152 4.41 -13.55 4.11
N VAL A 153 4.55 -13.42 5.42
CA VAL A 153 5.53 -14.21 6.21
C VAL A 153 5.16 -15.69 6.20
N LEU A 154 3.89 -16.04 6.43
CA LEU A 154 3.45 -17.43 6.37
C LEU A 154 3.63 -18.05 4.99
N ALA A 155 3.30 -17.32 3.93
CA ALA A 155 3.51 -17.76 2.56
C ALA A 155 4.99 -18.01 2.28
N GLY A 156 5.88 -17.07 2.64
CA GLY A 156 7.32 -17.24 2.44
C GLY A 156 7.91 -18.42 3.21
N ILE A 157 7.37 -18.72 4.40
CA ILE A 157 7.77 -19.91 5.17
C ILE A 157 7.29 -21.20 4.45
N ALA A 158 6.05 -21.19 3.92
CA ALA A 158 5.49 -22.32 3.19
C ALA A 158 6.19 -22.58 1.85
N ASP A 159 6.68 -21.55 1.19
CA ASP A 159 7.40 -21.60 -0.09
C ASP A 159 8.87 -22.06 0.08
N THR A 160 9.37 -22.19 1.31
CA THR A 160 10.75 -22.63 1.57
C THR A 160 10.92 -24.10 1.18
N ASP A 161 11.93 -24.39 0.34
CA ASP A 161 12.18 -25.73 -0.20
C ASP A 161 12.42 -26.77 0.92
N PRO A 162 11.59 -27.82 1.01
CA PRO A 162 11.77 -28.90 1.97
C PRO A 162 13.11 -29.64 1.86
N GLN A 163 13.67 -29.74 0.65
CA GLN A 163 14.95 -30.42 0.41
C GLN A 163 16.10 -29.68 1.10
N LEU A 164 16.09 -28.34 1.07
CA LEU A 164 17.08 -27.53 1.78
C LEU A 164 16.97 -27.70 3.30
N LEU A 165 15.77 -27.90 3.82
CA LEU A 165 15.54 -28.16 5.25
C LEU A 165 16.02 -29.55 5.66
N GLU A 166 15.84 -30.55 4.82
CA GLU A 166 16.35 -31.92 5.03
C GLU A 166 17.88 -31.93 4.98
N MET A 167 18.48 -31.28 3.98
CA MET A 167 19.94 -31.11 3.88
C MET A 167 20.49 -30.47 5.17
N ALA A 168 19.85 -29.41 5.65
CA ALA A 168 20.27 -28.73 6.87
C ALA A 168 20.19 -29.61 8.13
N ARG A 169 19.29 -30.59 8.16
CA ARG A 169 19.20 -31.59 9.23
C ARG A 169 20.32 -32.62 9.12
N VAL A 170 20.57 -33.15 7.93
CA VAL A 170 21.62 -34.16 7.66
C VAL A 170 22.99 -33.59 8.03
N TYR A 171 23.30 -32.37 7.59
CA TYR A 171 24.57 -31.69 7.88
C TYR A 171 24.60 -31.03 9.28
N ARG A 172 23.56 -31.19 10.09
CA ARG A 172 23.46 -30.62 11.46
C ARG A 172 23.79 -29.13 11.51
N LEU A 173 23.34 -28.37 10.50
CA LEU A 173 23.61 -26.93 10.47
C LEU A 173 23.12 -26.23 11.74
N PRO A 174 23.92 -25.34 12.34
CA PRO A 174 23.50 -24.56 13.51
C PRO A 174 22.30 -23.66 13.15
N TRP A 175 21.49 -23.36 14.17
CA TRP A 175 20.26 -22.56 14.00
C TRP A 175 20.49 -21.24 13.25
N ILE A 176 21.56 -20.51 13.58
CA ILE A 176 21.90 -19.23 12.93
C ILE A 176 22.16 -19.40 11.44
N ALA A 177 22.88 -20.48 11.05
CA ALA A 177 23.13 -20.78 9.63
C ALA A 177 21.83 -21.13 8.89
N ARG A 178 20.93 -21.94 9.49
CA ARG A 178 19.60 -22.21 8.90
C ARG A 178 18.79 -20.95 8.74
N LEU A 179 18.79 -20.06 9.73
CA LEU A 179 18.07 -18.80 9.67
C LEU A 179 18.62 -17.92 8.54
N ARG A 180 19.93 -17.76 8.46
CA ARG A 180 20.58 -16.84 7.49
C ARG A 180 20.56 -17.35 6.06
N TYR A 181 20.77 -18.65 5.83
CA TYR A 181 20.98 -19.20 4.49
C TYR A 181 19.77 -19.93 3.90
N ILE A 182 18.79 -20.30 4.71
CA ILE A 182 17.59 -21.01 4.25
C ILE A 182 16.32 -20.18 4.49
N TRP A 183 16.04 -19.86 5.76
CA TRP A 183 14.79 -19.19 6.11
C TRP A 183 14.72 -17.74 5.61
N LEU A 184 15.75 -16.96 5.83
CA LEU A 184 15.74 -15.55 5.44
C LEU A 184 15.62 -15.39 3.91
N PRO A 185 16.40 -16.07 3.06
CA PRO A 185 16.23 -15.99 1.60
C PRO A 185 14.90 -16.56 1.11
N GLY A 186 14.35 -17.58 1.76
CA GLY A 186 13.06 -18.17 1.40
C GLY A 186 11.89 -17.27 1.72
N ILE A 187 11.87 -16.63 2.89
CA ILE A 187 10.77 -15.78 3.36
C ILE A 187 10.82 -14.40 2.68
N PHE A 188 12.01 -13.85 2.46
CA PHE A 188 12.20 -12.46 2.07
C PHE A 188 11.49 -12.04 0.79
N PRO A 189 11.41 -12.85 -0.29
CA PRO A 189 10.66 -12.47 -1.49
C PRO A 189 9.17 -12.23 -1.24
N SER A 190 8.48 -13.18 -0.61
CA SER A 190 7.04 -13.09 -0.30
C SER A 190 6.73 -11.99 0.71
N PHE A 191 7.62 -11.80 1.69
CA PHE A 191 7.56 -10.69 2.63
C PHE A 191 7.71 -9.33 1.93
N CYS A 192 8.66 -9.17 1.01
CA CYS A 192 8.84 -7.92 0.26
C CYS A 192 7.62 -7.57 -0.58
N GLU A 193 7.06 -8.53 -1.32
CA GLU A 193 5.88 -8.29 -2.14
C GLU A 193 4.67 -7.89 -1.27
N SER A 194 4.53 -8.51 -0.11
CA SER A 194 3.48 -8.16 0.87
C SER A 194 3.67 -6.76 1.43
N CYS A 195 4.88 -6.35 1.79
CA CYS A 195 5.19 -5.01 2.27
C CYS A 195 4.95 -3.93 1.18
N ILE A 196 5.29 -4.21 -0.07
CA ILE A 196 5.05 -3.30 -1.20
C ILE A 196 3.54 -3.10 -1.40
N ALA A 197 2.77 -4.19 -1.42
CA ALA A 197 1.32 -4.12 -1.53
C ALA A 197 0.67 -3.38 -0.35
N ALA A 198 1.13 -3.68 0.87
CA ALA A 198 0.63 -3.07 2.09
C ALA A 198 0.93 -1.57 2.19
N MET A 199 2.03 -1.07 1.63
CA MET A 199 2.39 0.35 1.69
C MET A 199 1.34 1.24 1.02
N GLY A 200 0.87 0.86 -0.18
CA GLY A 200 -0.17 1.61 -0.89
C GLY A 200 -1.52 1.61 -0.16
N MET A 201 -1.88 0.49 0.47
CA MET A 201 -3.08 0.37 1.30
C MET A 201 -2.96 1.17 2.59
N CYS A 202 -1.81 1.13 3.24
CA CYS A 202 -1.49 1.84 4.46
C CYS A 202 -1.71 3.34 4.34
N TRP A 203 -1.18 3.95 3.27
CA TRP A 203 -1.34 5.38 3.03
C TRP A 203 -2.80 5.76 2.87
N LYS A 204 -3.55 5.03 2.05
CA LYS A 204 -4.98 5.30 1.80
C LYS A 204 -5.81 5.16 3.08
N SER A 205 -5.63 4.09 3.84
CA SER A 205 -6.36 3.85 5.08
C SER A 205 -6.00 4.85 6.18
N GLY A 206 -4.71 5.22 6.28
CA GLY A 206 -4.24 6.20 7.24
C GLY A 206 -4.79 7.60 6.98
N VAL A 207 -4.77 8.07 5.73
CA VAL A 207 -5.39 9.36 5.36
C VAL A 207 -6.91 9.32 5.55
N SER A 208 -7.58 8.19 5.24
CA SER A 208 -9.02 8.05 5.53
C SER A 208 -9.32 8.16 7.02
N ALA A 209 -8.44 7.63 7.88
CA ALA A 209 -8.55 7.78 9.32
C ALA A 209 -8.35 9.23 9.76
N GLU A 210 -7.44 9.98 9.15
CA GLU A 210 -7.23 11.40 9.45
C GLU A 210 -8.41 12.27 9.02
N VAL A 211 -9.09 11.94 7.90
CA VAL A 211 -10.29 12.67 7.45
C VAL A 211 -11.45 12.52 8.44
N ILE A 212 -11.54 11.38 9.13
CA ILE A 212 -12.60 11.11 10.11
C ILE A 212 -12.19 11.57 11.51
N GLY A 213 -10.93 11.33 11.89
CA GLY A 213 -10.39 11.66 13.21
C GLY A 213 -9.96 13.11 13.38
N LEU A 214 -9.80 13.83 12.29
CA LEU A 214 -9.46 15.27 12.22
C LEU A 214 -8.27 15.67 13.12
N PRO A 215 -7.13 14.97 13.08
CA PRO A 215 -5.97 15.39 13.83
C PRO A 215 -5.43 16.70 13.27
N ASP A 216 -5.08 17.64 14.14
CA ASP A 216 -4.54 18.94 13.72
C ASP A 216 -3.29 18.77 12.85
N HIS A 217 -3.14 19.66 11.89
CA HIS A 217 -1.98 19.70 10.98
C HIS A 217 -1.78 18.45 10.12
N SER A 218 -2.83 17.66 9.86
CA SER A 218 -2.78 16.50 8.98
C SER A 218 -3.24 16.83 7.55
N VAL A 219 -2.93 15.90 6.62
CA VAL A 219 -3.45 15.93 5.25
C VAL A 219 -4.96 15.71 5.26
N GLY A 220 -5.45 14.80 6.12
CA GLY A 220 -6.89 14.54 6.27
C GLY A 220 -7.68 15.75 6.78
N ASP A 221 -7.13 16.48 7.76
CA ASP A 221 -7.70 17.74 8.25
C ASP A 221 -7.77 18.80 7.14
N ALA A 222 -6.72 18.94 6.35
CA ALA A 222 -6.70 19.89 5.24
C ALA A 222 -7.76 19.56 4.17
N LEU A 223 -7.92 18.30 3.83
CA LEU A 223 -8.95 17.83 2.90
C LEU A 223 -10.36 18.08 3.45
N TYR A 224 -10.57 17.81 4.73
CA TYR A 224 -11.85 18.04 5.39
C TYR A 224 -12.19 19.54 5.46
N ARG A 225 -11.23 20.40 5.82
CA ARG A 225 -11.42 21.87 5.82
C ARG A 225 -11.77 22.40 4.43
N ALA A 226 -11.08 21.95 3.39
CA ALA A 226 -11.41 22.31 2.02
C ALA A 226 -12.86 21.92 1.64
N LYS A 227 -13.34 20.78 2.14
CA LYS A 227 -14.71 20.31 1.96
C LYS A 227 -15.73 21.23 2.65
N ILE A 228 -15.52 21.58 3.92
CA ILE A 228 -16.48 22.43 4.68
C ILE A 228 -16.50 23.87 4.22
N THR A 229 -15.38 24.37 3.67
CA THR A 229 -15.31 25.71 3.06
C THR A 229 -15.81 25.73 1.62
N LEU A 230 -16.28 24.57 1.10
CA LEU A 230 -16.75 24.42 -0.28
C LEU A 230 -15.71 24.83 -1.34
N SER A 231 -14.43 24.79 -0.99
CA SER A 231 -13.34 25.02 -1.94
C SER A 231 -13.04 23.75 -2.74
N THR A 232 -13.86 23.50 -3.75
CA THR A 232 -13.72 22.30 -4.61
C THR A 232 -12.35 22.18 -5.25
N PRO A 233 -11.69 23.27 -5.75
CA PRO A 233 -10.32 23.16 -6.26
C PRO A 233 -9.32 22.65 -5.24
N ASP A 234 -9.41 23.05 -3.96
CA ASP A 234 -8.53 22.59 -2.90
C ASP A 234 -8.79 21.12 -2.55
N VAL A 235 -10.05 20.67 -2.54
CA VAL A 235 -10.40 19.26 -2.34
C VAL A 235 -9.74 18.39 -3.42
N PHE A 236 -9.81 18.79 -4.68
CA PHE A 236 -9.16 18.08 -5.78
C PHE A 236 -7.62 18.16 -5.70
N ALA A 237 -7.07 19.30 -5.31
CA ALA A 237 -5.62 19.47 -5.13
C ALA A 237 -5.09 18.53 -4.03
N TRP A 238 -5.71 18.49 -2.86
CA TRP A 238 -5.33 17.57 -1.77
C TRP A 238 -5.53 16.11 -2.16
N THR A 239 -6.61 15.78 -2.88
CA THR A 239 -6.82 14.42 -3.40
C THR A 239 -5.70 14.01 -4.35
N LEU A 240 -5.28 14.90 -5.25
CA LEU A 240 -4.15 14.65 -6.16
C LEU A 240 -2.85 14.43 -5.37
N VAL A 241 -2.58 15.24 -4.36
CA VAL A 241 -1.44 15.09 -3.45
C VAL A 241 -1.45 13.70 -2.79
N ILE A 242 -2.60 13.27 -2.26
CA ILE A 242 -2.76 11.96 -1.63
C ILE A 242 -2.43 10.83 -2.60
N VAL A 243 -2.93 10.90 -3.84
CA VAL A 243 -2.69 9.89 -4.90
C VAL A 243 -1.21 9.86 -5.29
N VAL A 244 -0.60 11.02 -5.54
CA VAL A 244 0.82 11.13 -5.91
C VAL A 244 1.71 10.61 -4.79
N LEU A 245 1.43 10.99 -3.55
CA LEU A 245 2.19 10.53 -2.38
C LEU A 245 2.06 9.01 -2.16
N SER A 246 0.86 8.46 -2.35
CA SER A 246 0.64 7.00 -2.31
C SER A 246 1.51 6.27 -3.34
N ALA A 247 1.53 6.76 -4.57
CA ALA A 247 2.34 6.18 -5.64
C ALA A 247 3.85 6.33 -5.36
N LEU A 248 4.27 7.50 -4.87
CA LEU A 248 5.66 7.77 -4.52
C LEU A 248 6.16 6.87 -3.37
N LEU A 249 5.40 6.79 -2.28
CA LEU A 249 5.74 5.95 -1.13
C LEU A 249 5.81 4.46 -1.52
N SER A 250 4.85 3.98 -2.31
CA SER A 250 4.87 2.62 -2.84
C SER A 250 6.08 2.37 -3.74
N ALA A 251 6.42 3.32 -4.61
CA ALA A 251 7.59 3.21 -5.49
C ALA A 251 8.92 3.23 -4.72
N VAL A 252 9.03 4.09 -3.69
CA VAL A 252 10.20 4.14 -2.81
C VAL A 252 10.34 2.84 -2.02
N ALA A 253 9.25 2.36 -1.41
CA ALA A 253 9.24 1.08 -0.70
C ALA A 253 9.66 -0.07 -1.62
N ALA A 254 9.11 -0.12 -2.84
CA ALA A 254 9.46 -1.13 -3.83
C ALA A 254 10.95 -1.09 -4.22
N ARG A 255 11.51 0.11 -4.42
CA ARG A 255 12.95 0.26 -4.73
C ARG A 255 13.83 -0.20 -3.58
N LEU A 256 13.53 0.23 -2.36
CA LEU A 256 14.32 -0.12 -1.17
C LEU A 256 14.26 -1.63 -0.88
N LEU A 257 13.07 -2.22 -0.92
CA LEU A 257 12.90 -3.65 -0.66
C LEU A 257 13.52 -4.53 -1.76
N ARG A 258 13.40 -4.13 -3.03
CA ARG A 258 14.07 -4.83 -4.15
C ARG A 258 15.59 -4.72 -4.06
N ALA A 259 16.13 -3.57 -3.68
CA ALA A 259 17.57 -3.42 -3.45
C ALA A 259 18.05 -4.30 -2.28
N ALA A 260 17.27 -4.38 -1.19
CA ALA A 260 17.56 -5.29 -0.08
C ALA A 260 17.49 -6.77 -0.52
N LYS A 261 16.51 -7.13 -1.37
CA LYS A 261 16.38 -8.49 -1.93
C LYS A 261 17.63 -8.89 -2.74
N VAL A 262 18.12 -8.00 -3.59
CA VAL A 262 19.33 -8.27 -4.40
C VAL A 262 20.55 -8.49 -3.49
N ARG A 263 20.71 -7.71 -2.43
CA ARG A 263 21.82 -7.89 -1.49
C ARG A 263 21.73 -9.21 -0.71
N LEU A 264 20.55 -9.54 -0.18
CA LEU A 264 20.37 -10.76 0.64
C LEU A 264 20.32 -12.04 -0.17
N CYS A 265 19.67 -12.03 -1.34
CA CYS A 265 19.57 -13.22 -2.19
C CYS A 265 20.74 -13.34 -3.19
N GLY A 266 21.44 -12.24 -3.54
CA GLY A 266 22.61 -12.24 -4.43
C GLY A 266 23.85 -12.82 -3.76
N GLU A 267 24.05 -12.60 -2.46
CA GLU A 267 25.15 -13.21 -1.70
C GLU A 267 25.04 -14.74 -1.55
N VAL A 268 23.83 -15.30 -1.73
CA VAL A 268 23.62 -16.77 -1.63
C VAL A 268 23.85 -17.48 -2.97
N ARG A 269 23.92 -16.74 -4.10
CA ARG A 269 24.18 -17.29 -5.43
C ARG A 269 25.63 -17.17 -5.92
N SER A 270 26.48 -16.49 -5.21
CA SER A 270 27.92 -16.41 -5.43
C SER A 270 28.68 -17.32 -4.46
#